data_8a7c41b77642ce36ff199097029d9c81
#
_entry.id   8a7c41b77642ce36ff199097029d9c81
#
_cell.length_a   1.000
_cell.length_b   1.000
_cell.length_c   1.000
_cell.angle_alpha   90.00
_cell.angle_beta   90.00
_cell.angle_gamma   90.00
#
_symmetry.space_group_name_H-M   'P 1'
#
loop_
_entity.id
_entity.type
_entity.pdbx_description
1 polymer ?
#
loop_
_entity_poly.entity_id
_entity_poly.type
_entity_poly.pdbx_seq_one_letter_code
_entity_poly.pdbx_strand_id
1 'polypeptide(L)'
;MLIWTGGKNMWIADKYIDYVKEQTIKHPEQSWGKIMLGFKANKLRTRLLPKKEMAEGYQRLEAMMMSFVADSLGRTERYVWGNIFSPCEIVHCFGLSTLSIECLACFLSGYHLEDYFIDCAQNEGIAPTLCSYHKTFVGAIDSGAVPVPRYAVTTSLSCDGNLNTFRYLEKKKGVPFTFLDVPYRDDEASVEYLAGQLKEFAAALEARFGRRFDEEKLKEILEIENETRKELVRFFELQSEYYYPGELISQLYLMMGMHLLIGTREFLNLIRFMVQDIQTRPRFEGKKILWIHLLPFYQESLRQYFNTNETYQIIASDIVLDSVEELDPEKPFHSLAKKIIRNLYNGSYRNRAQIVSGLADRLHPDAVIQFCHWGCKQSSGSSILLKERIQEKGIPMLILDGDGIDKRNSHDGQIKTRLEAFLEMLDSGESEETGEKKERKTIC
;
A
#
# COMPACT_ATOMS: atom_id res chain seq x y z
N MET A 1 -1.08 -13.36 0.04
CA MET A 1 0.22 -13.98 0.32
C MET A 1 0.02 -15.27 1.05
N LEU A 2 0.61 -16.38 0.58
CA LEU A 2 0.45 -17.72 1.16
C LEU A 2 1.42 -17.91 2.34
N ILE A 3 1.33 -17.08 3.38
CA ILE A 3 2.09 -17.32 4.60
C ILE A 3 1.26 -18.25 5.49
N TRP A 4 1.57 -19.52 5.43
CA TRP A 4 1.07 -20.52 6.35
C TRP A 4 1.99 -20.48 7.59
N THR A 5 1.60 -19.75 8.61
CA THR A 5 2.30 -19.77 9.89
C THR A 5 1.73 -20.93 10.72
N GLY A 6 2.58 -21.94 10.97
CA GLY A 6 2.35 -23.01 11.97
C GLY A 6 2.02 -24.39 11.44
N GLY A 7 2.89 -25.38 11.74
CA GLY A 7 2.61 -26.80 11.73
C GLY A 7 2.69 -27.54 10.39
N LYS A 8 2.20 -28.79 10.35
CA LYS A 8 2.24 -29.69 9.18
C LYS A 8 1.64 -29.13 7.89
N ASN A 9 0.80 -28.10 7.97
CA ASN A 9 0.15 -27.49 6.80
C ASN A 9 1.07 -26.49 6.06
N MET A 10 2.12 -25.97 6.69
CA MET A 10 3.11 -25.07 6.07
C MET A 10 3.82 -25.77 4.90
N TRP A 11 4.24 -27.02 5.08
CA TRP A 11 4.92 -27.80 4.06
C TRP A 11 4.09 -28.03 2.76
N ILE A 12 2.75 -28.16 2.87
CA ILE A 12 1.88 -28.33 1.69
C ILE A 12 1.79 -27.00 0.91
N ALA A 13 1.71 -25.87 1.60
CA ALA A 13 1.65 -24.57 0.96
C ALA A 13 2.97 -24.22 0.26
N ASP A 14 4.10 -24.47 0.93
CA ASP A 14 5.42 -24.22 0.35
C ASP A 14 5.62 -25.06 -0.91
N LYS A 15 5.28 -26.36 -0.87
CA LYS A 15 5.31 -27.19 -2.08
C LYS A 15 4.40 -26.70 -3.21
N TYR A 16 3.23 -26.15 -2.86
CA TYR A 16 2.36 -25.58 -3.88
C TYR A 16 2.94 -24.30 -4.47
N ILE A 17 3.55 -23.46 -3.65
CA ILE A 17 4.27 -22.24 -4.09
C ILE A 17 5.40 -22.62 -5.04
N ASP A 18 6.25 -23.58 -4.65
CA ASP A 18 7.35 -24.06 -5.48
C ASP A 18 6.85 -24.64 -6.81
N TYR A 19 5.77 -25.43 -6.77
CA TYR A 19 5.14 -25.96 -7.97
C TYR A 19 4.62 -24.86 -8.89
N VAL A 20 3.91 -23.85 -8.34
CA VAL A 20 3.41 -22.72 -9.14
C VAL A 20 4.56 -21.93 -9.74
N LYS A 21 5.62 -21.68 -8.95
CA LYS A 21 6.84 -21.01 -9.42
C LYS A 21 7.48 -21.77 -10.59
N GLU A 22 7.72 -23.04 -10.43
CA GLU A 22 8.32 -23.88 -11.49
C GLU A 22 7.45 -23.89 -12.76
N GLN A 23 6.14 -24.04 -12.62
CA GLN A 23 5.21 -24.06 -13.74
C GLN A 23 5.12 -22.71 -14.44
N THR A 24 5.19 -21.60 -13.68
CA THR A 24 5.17 -20.25 -14.26
C THR A 24 6.45 -19.96 -15.05
N ILE A 25 7.60 -20.39 -14.56
CA ILE A 25 8.87 -20.23 -15.28
C ILE A 25 8.88 -21.04 -16.59
N LYS A 26 8.37 -22.28 -16.57
CA LYS A 26 8.33 -23.16 -17.75
C LYS A 26 7.24 -22.81 -18.76
N HIS A 27 6.07 -22.41 -18.27
CA HIS A 27 4.86 -22.23 -19.09
C HIS A 27 4.06 -21.02 -18.56
N PRO A 28 4.58 -19.77 -18.69
CA PRO A 28 3.97 -18.59 -18.07
C PRO A 28 2.52 -18.38 -18.52
N GLU A 29 2.22 -18.53 -19.81
CA GLU A 29 0.87 -18.34 -20.36
C GLU A 29 -0.18 -19.32 -19.80
N GLN A 30 0.25 -20.44 -19.21
CA GLN A 30 -0.62 -21.47 -18.63
C GLN A 30 -0.67 -21.42 -17.11
N SER A 31 0.05 -20.49 -16.50
CA SER A 31 0.22 -20.43 -15.04
C SER A 31 -0.95 -19.79 -14.31
N TRP A 32 -1.69 -18.91 -15.00
CA TRP A 32 -2.73 -18.08 -14.36
C TRP A 32 -3.77 -18.91 -13.60
N GLY A 33 -4.26 -19.99 -14.17
CA GLY A 33 -5.20 -20.88 -13.48
C GLY A 33 -4.67 -21.46 -12.18
N LYS A 34 -3.37 -21.78 -12.11
CA LYS A 34 -2.70 -22.30 -10.93
C LYS A 34 -2.53 -21.21 -9.87
N ILE A 35 -2.08 -20.02 -10.28
CA ILE A 35 -2.01 -18.84 -9.40
C ILE A 35 -3.38 -18.56 -8.77
N MET A 36 -4.43 -18.53 -9.58
CA MET A 36 -5.80 -18.29 -9.12
C MET A 36 -6.35 -19.37 -8.20
N LEU A 37 -5.96 -20.63 -8.41
CA LEU A 37 -6.33 -21.73 -7.51
C LEU A 37 -5.73 -21.51 -6.12
N GLY A 38 -4.48 -21.07 -6.03
CA GLY A 38 -3.84 -20.74 -4.76
C GLY A 38 -4.52 -19.57 -4.04
N PHE A 39 -4.91 -18.49 -4.75
CA PHE A 39 -5.68 -17.41 -4.15
C PHE A 39 -7.05 -17.88 -3.62
N LYS A 40 -7.77 -18.70 -4.36
CA LYS A 40 -9.04 -19.29 -3.91
C LYS A 40 -8.85 -20.19 -2.70
N ALA A 41 -7.80 -21.02 -2.68
CA ALA A 41 -7.47 -21.85 -1.53
C ALA A 41 -7.13 -20.99 -0.30
N ASN A 42 -6.35 -19.91 -0.47
CA ASN A 42 -6.05 -19.00 0.63
C ASN A 42 -7.29 -18.22 1.11
N LYS A 43 -8.18 -17.78 0.22
CA LYS A 43 -9.49 -17.22 0.58
C LYS A 43 -10.30 -18.18 1.47
N LEU A 44 -10.31 -19.46 1.14
CA LEU A 44 -11.00 -20.47 1.95
C LEU A 44 -10.30 -20.69 3.30
N ARG A 45 -8.97 -20.76 3.31
CA ARG A 45 -8.16 -20.89 4.53
C ARG A 45 -8.44 -19.74 5.52
N THR A 46 -8.37 -18.49 5.07
CA THR A 46 -8.58 -17.32 5.95
C THR A 46 -9.96 -17.33 6.61
N ARG A 47 -10.95 -17.95 5.98
CA ARG A 47 -12.30 -18.09 6.55
C ARG A 47 -12.43 -19.26 7.53
N LEU A 48 -11.74 -20.38 7.27
CA LEU A 48 -11.92 -21.63 8.03
C LEU A 48 -10.88 -21.82 9.14
N LEU A 49 -9.71 -21.19 9.01
CA LEU A 49 -8.58 -21.37 9.91
C LEU A 49 -8.05 -20.01 10.39
N PRO A 50 -8.78 -19.35 11.30
CA PRO A 50 -8.34 -18.07 11.86
C PRO A 50 -7.06 -18.23 12.68
N LYS A 51 -6.21 -17.20 12.68
CA LYS A 51 -4.99 -17.12 13.48
C LYS A 51 -5.34 -16.63 14.88
N LYS A 52 -5.28 -17.48 15.89
CA LYS A 52 -5.71 -17.18 17.27
C LYS A 52 -4.94 -16.00 17.90
N GLU A 53 -3.67 -15.84 17.51
CA GLU A 53 -2.79 -14.80 18.03
C GLU A 53 -3.12 -13.39 17.48
N MET A 54 -3.80 -13.34 16.33
CA MET A 54 -4.09 -12.08 15.62
C MET A 54 -5.47 -11.53 16.02
N ALA A 55 -5.60 -10.21 16.09
CA ALA A 55 -6.88 -9.55 16.34
C ALA A 55 -7.92 -9.92 15.26
N GLU A 56 -9.19 -10.08 15.67
CA GLU A 56 -10.25 -10.54 14.77
C GLU A 56 -10.47 -9.57 13.60
N GLY A 57 -10.34 -8.26 13.84
CA GLY A 57 -10.46 -7.27 12.76
C GLY A 57 -9.41 -7.45 11.67
N TYR A 58 -8.16 -7.72 12.02
CA TYR A 58 -7.11 -8.02 11.02
C TYR A 58 -7.34 -9.35 10.31
N GLN A 59 -7.90 -10.36 10.97
CA GLN A 59 -8.27 -11.62 10.31
C GLN A 59 -9.40 -11.41 9.28
N ARG A 60 -10.40 -10.59 9.61
CA ARG A 60 -11.48 -10.20 8.70
C ARG A 60 -10.96 -9.38 7.51
N LEU A 61 -10.00 -8.49 7.76
CA LEU A 61 -9.32 -7.72 6.72
C LEU A 61 -8.54 -8.65 5.76
N GLU A 62 -7.77 -9.61 6.28
CA GLU A 62 -7.08 -10.62 5.46
C GLU A 62 -8.09 -11.40 4.59
N ALA A 63 -9.20 -11.86 5.17
CA ALA A 63 -10.24 -12.58 4.45
C ALA A 63 -10.91 -11.72 3.36
N MET A 64 -11.14 -10.43 3.63
CA MET A 64 -11.68 -9.47 2.66
C MET A 64 -10.70 -9.25 1.50
N MET A 65 -9.42 -9.03 1.78
CA MET A 65 -8.40 -8.83 0.75
C MET A 65 -8.19 -10.08 -0.12
N MET A 66 -8.18 -11.26 0.48
CA MET A 66 -8.12 -12.52 -0.28
C MET A 66 -9.36 -12.74 -1.15
N SER A 67 -10.54 -12.33 -0.67
CA SER A 67 -11.76 -12.36 -1.47
C SER A 67 -11.69 -11.38 -2.63
N PHE A 68 -11.27 -10.15 -2.36
CA PHE A 68 -11.10 -9.10 -3.37
C PHE A 68 -10.18 -9.57 -4.51
N VAL A 69 -8.99 -10.10 -4.17
CA VAL A 69 -8.03 -10.57 -5.16
C VAL A 69 -8.57 -11.75 -5.97
N ALA A 70 -9.13 -12.76 -5.28
CA ALA A 70 -9.66 -13.93 -5.96
C ALA A 70 -10.86 -13.62 -6.88
N ASP A 71 -11.67 -12.65 -6.51
CA ASP A 71 -12.86 -12.26 -7.27
C ASP A 71 -12.53 -11.26 -8.38
N SER A 72 -11.61 -10.30 -8.15
CA SER A 72 -11.20 -9.31 -9.14
C SER A 72 -10.34 -9.93 -10.24
N LEU A 73 -9.31 -10.70 -9.90
CA LEU A 73 -8.38 -11.27 -10.86
C LEU A 73 -9.00 -12.42 -11.68
N GLY A 74 -10.09 -13.00 -11.20
CA GLY A 74 -10.81 -14.06 -11.93
C GLY A 74 -11.64 -13.57 -13.12
N ARG A 75 -11.85 -12.26 -13.27
CA ARG A 75 -12.78 -11.67 -14.25
C ARG A 75 -12.24 -10.35 -14.79
N THR A 76 -11.45 -10.42 -15.86
CA THR A 76 -10.80 -9.25 -16.48
C THR A 76 -11.76 -8.17 -16.97
N GLU A 77 -13.03 -8.52 -17.19
CA GLU A 77 -14.09 -7.58 -17.58
C GLU A 77 -14.69 -6.79 -16.40
N ARG A 78 -14.28 -7.08 -15.16
CA ARG A 78 -14.84 -6.45 -13.96
C ARG A 78 -13.87 -5.55 -13.21
N TYR A 79 -12.64 -5.40 -13.68
CA TYR A 79 -11.70 -4.51 -13.06
C TYR A 79 -10.95 -3.62 -14.05
N VAL A 80 -10.48 -2.49 -13.51
CA VAL A 80 -9.61 -1.52 -14.17
C VAL A 80 -8.26 -1.58 -13.49
N TRP A 81 -7.16 -1.66 -14.23
CA TRP A 81 -5.85 -1.49 -13.62
C TRP A 81 -5.57 -0.03 -13.32
N GLY A 82 -4.95 0.22 -12.16
CA GLY A 82 -4.51 1.54 -11.75
C GLY A 82 -3.17 1.49 -11.02
N ASN A 83 -2.58 2.65 -10.75
CA ASN A 83 -1.61 2.78 -9.69
C ASN A 83 -2.35 2.93 -8.35
N ILE A 84 -1.64 2.80 -7.21
CA ILE A 84 -2.26 2.79 -5.89
C ILE A 84 -3.09 4.06 -5.59
N PHE A 85 -2.74 5.20 -6.17
CA PHE A 85 -3.44 6.48 -5.99
C PHE A 85 -4.50 6.78 -7.07
N SER A 86 -4.91 5.79 -7.86
CA SER A 86 -5.98 5.96 -8.85
C SER A 86 -7.34 6.12 -8.17
N PRO A 87 -8.23 6.99 -8.68
CA PRO A 87 -9.54 7.26 -8.07
C PRO A 87 -10.49 6.06 -8.22
N CYS A 88 -10.44 5.13 -7.28
CA CYS A 88 -11.28 3.93 -7.28
C CYS A 88 -12.78 4.27 -7.12
N GLU A 89 -13.13 5.41 -6.54
CA GLU A 89 -14.48 5.90 -6.31
C GLU A 89 -15.25 6.00 -7.63
N ILE A 90 -14.64 6.57 -8.65
CA ILE A 90 -15.25 6.67 -9.99
C ILE A 90 -15.45 5.26 -10.59
N VAL A 91 -14.48 4.36 -10.44
CA VAL A 91 -14.58 2.98 -10.91
C VAL A 91 -15.72 2.23 -10.22
N HIS A 92 -15.91 2.47 -8.91
CA HIS A 92 -16.99 1.87 -8.11
C HIS A 92 -18.39 2.31 -8.60
N CYS A 93 -18.55 3.53 -9.15
CA CYS A 93 -19.82 3.98 -9.73
C CYS A 93 -20.31 3.04 -10.83
N PHE A 94 -19.41 2.41 -11.57
CA PHE A 94 -19.71 1.46 -12.62
C PHE A 94 -19.89 0.01 -12.13
N GLY A 95 -19.80 -0.24 -10.82
CA GLY A 95 -19.80 -1.60 -10.28
C GLY A 95 -18.57 -2.41 -10.74
N LEU A 96 -17.47 -1.70 -10.98
CA LEU A 96 -16.15 -2.25 -11.30
C LEU A 96 -15.24 -2.14 -10.08
N SER A 97 -14.13 -2.85 -10.08
CA SER A 97 -13.09 -2.76 -9.07
C SER A 97 -11.82 -2.18 -9.66
N THR A 98 -11.06 -1.42 -8.87
CA THR A 98 -9.69 -1.03 -9.22
C THR A 98 -8.72 -2.06 -8.68
N LEU A 99 -7.74 -2.48 -9.47
CA LEU A 99 -6.62 -3.30 -9.01
C LEU A 99 -5.32 -2.55 -9.29
N SER A 100 -4.60 -2.18 -8.25
CA SER A 100 -3.33 -1.49 -8.44
C SER A 100 -2.24 -2.46 -8.89
N ILE A 101 -1.35 -1.97 -9.74
CA ILE A 101 -0.20 -2.72 -10.24
C ILE A 101 0.76 -3.10 -9.10
N GLU A 102 0.87 -2.23 -8.10
CA GLU A 102 1.68 -2.46 -6.91
C GLU A 102 1.11 -3.60 -6.05
N CYS A 103 -0.21 -3.62 -5.87
CA CYS A 103 -0.89 -4.71 -5.17
C CYS A 103 -0.73 -6.03 -5.91
N LEU A 104 -0.88 -6.03 -7.25
CA LEU A 104 -0.67 -7.23 -8.05
C LEU A 104 0.76 -7.75 -7.90
N ALA A 105 1.77 -6.88 -7.95
CA ALA A 105 3.16 -7.27 -7.72
C ALA A 105 3.37 -7.92 -6.34
N CYS A 106 2.78 -7.34 -5.27
CA CYS A 106 2.79 -7.95 -3.93
C CYS A 106 2.16 -9.34 -3.91
N PHE A 107 1.02 -9.52 -4.54
CA PHE A 107 0.34 -10.83 -4.57
C PHE A 107 1.14 -11.88 -5.34
N LEU A 108 1.78 -11.50 -6.45
CA LEU A 108 2.63 -12.40 -7.22
C LEU A 108 3.91 -12.78 -6.46
N SER A 109 4.49 -11.85 -5.69
CA SER A 109 5.66 -12.15 -4.84
C SER A 109 5.34 -13.14 -3.72
N GLY A 110 4.08 -13.33 -3.37
CA GLY A 110 3.64 -14.40 -2.49
C GLY A 110 3.87 -15.81 -3.04
N TYR A 111 4.13 -15.95 -4.34
CA TYR A 111 4.56 -17.19 -5.00
C TYR A 111 6.06 -17.24 -5.29
N HIS A 112 6.84 -16.29 -4.74
CA HIS A 112 8.27 -16.14 -5.04
C HIS A 112 8.58 -16.01 -6.53
N LEU A 113 7.71 -15.30 -7.26
CA LEU A 113 7.79 -15.06 -8.70
C LEU A 113 8.45 -13.72 -9.04
N GLU A 114 8.73 -12.90 -8.05
CA GLU A 114 9.29 -11.55 -8.24
C GLU A 114 10.59 -11.58 -9.04
N ASP A 115 11.52 -12.47 -8.70
CA ASP A 115 12.83 -12.58 -9.39
C ASP A 115 12.64 -12.88 -10.87
N TYR A 116 11.81 -13.87 -11.20
CA TYR A 116 11.53 -14.26 -12.57
C TYR A 116 10.91 -13.11 -13.38
N PHE A 117 9.90 -12.44 -12.83
CA PHE A 117 9.25 -11.33 -13.55
C PHE A 117 10.15 -10.11 -13.68
N ILE A 118 10.96 -9.79 -12.67
CA ILE A 118 11.92 -8.70 -12.75
C ILE A 118 12.95 -8.98 -13.86
N ASP A 119 13.44 -10.21 -13.94
CA ASP A 119 14.39 -10.62 -14.98
C ASP A 119 13.73 -10.56 -16.38
N CYS A 120 12.47 -10.98 -16.53
CA CYS A 120 11.71 -10.82 -17.77
C CYS A 120 11.66 -9.34 -18.20
N ALA A 121 11.29 -8.43 -17.27
CA ALA A 121 11.21 -7.01 -17.58
C ALA A 121 12.59 -6.41 -17.97
N GLN A 122 13.65 -6.78 -17.26
CA GLN A 122 15.01 -6.30 -17.57
C GLN A 122 15.52 -6.83 -18.90
N ASN A 123 15.21 -8.06 -19.27
CA ASN A 123 15.54 -8.64 -20.57
C ASN A 123 14.83 -7.91 -21.74
N GLU A 124 13.64 -7.34 -21.49
CA GLU A 124 12.93 -6.47 -22.45
C GLU A 124 13.46 -5.02 -22.47
N GLY A 125 14.53 -4.73 -21.73
CA GLY A 125 15.21 -3.41 -21.71
C GLY A 125 14.71 -2.45 -20.64
N ILE A 126 13.90 -2.90 -19.68
CA ILE A 126 13.50 -2.07 -18.54
C ILE A 126 14.70 -1.85 -17.62
N ALA A 127 14.98 -0.60 -17.24
CA ALA A 127 16.14 -0.22 -16.44
C ALA A 127 16.15 -0.94 -15.08
N PRO A 128 17.29 -1.50 -14.63
CA PRO A 128 17.41 -2.13 -13.31
C PRO A 128 17.04 -1.21 -12.14
N THR A 129 17.25 0.11 -12.32
CA THR A 129 16.96 1.15 -11.31
C THR A 129 15.47 1.53 -11.20
N LEU A 130 14.62 1.01 -12.10
CA LEU A 130 13.17 1.19 -11.93
C LEU A 130 12.69 0.42 -10.70
N CYS A 131 11.68 0.97 -10.02
CA CYS A 131 11.02 0.35 -8.88
C CYS A 131 10.64 -1.11 -9.16
N SER A 132 10.94 -2.01 -8.24
CA SER A 132 10.72 -3.46 -8.38
C SER A 132 9.24 -3.83 -8.51
N TYR A 133 8.33 -3.05 -7.94
CA TYR A 133 6.88 -3.23 -8.14
C TYR A 133 6.52 -3.10 -9.62
N HIS A 134 7.01 -2.05 -10.28
CA HIS A 134 6.80 -1.85 -11.72
C HIS A 134 7.47 -2.94 -12.55
N LYS A 135 8.70 -3.33 -12.23
CA LYS A 135 9.41 -4.40 -12.96
C LYS A 135 8.68 -5.73 -12.83
N THR A 136 8.24 -6.10 -11.63
CA THR A 136 7.45 -7.33 -11.39
C THR A 136 6.15 -7.32 -12.19
N PHE A 137 5.44 -6.20 -12.19
CA PHE A 137 4.21 -6.05 -12.97
C PHE A 137 4.47 -6.17 -14.47
N VAL A 138 5.44 -5.42 -15.01
CA VAL A 138 5.78 -5.44 -16.45
C VAL A 138 6.19 -6.85 -16.88
N GLY A 139 7.07 -7.52 -16.13
CA GLY A 139 7.49 -8.88 -16.47
C GLY A 139 6.37 -9.92 -16.39
N ALA A 140 5.44 -9.77 -15.44
CA ALA A 140 4.26 -10.64 -15.36
C ALA A 140 3.34 -10.50 -16.58
N ILE A 141 3.24 -9.28 -17.12
CA ILE A 141 2.46 -9.01 -18.32
C ILE A 141 3.18 -9.48 -19.60
N ASP A 142 4.48 -9.21 -19.69
CA ASP A 142 5.26 -9.56 -20.89
C ASP A 142 5.40 -11.08 -21.05
N SER A 143 5.62 -11.79 -19.95
CA SER A 143 5.65 -13.26 -19.97
C SER A 143 4.30 -13.91 -20.30
N GLY A 144 3.18 -13.15 -20.28
CA GLY A 144 1.83 -13.69 -20.49
C GLY A 144 1.26 -14.43 -19.26
N ALA A 145 1.94 -14.36 -18.10
CA ALA A 145 1.49 -15.06 -16.89
C ALA A 145 0.21 -14.45 -16.28
N VAL A 146 -0.10 -13.18 -16.59
CA VAL A 146 -1.26 -12.46 -16.07
C VAL A 146 -2.12 -11.93 -17.21
N PRO A 147 -3.44 -12.19 -17.21
CA PRO A 147 -4.34 -11.66 -18.23
C PRO A 147 -4.52 -10.14 -18.07
N VAL A 148 -4.62 -9.45 -19.20
CA VAL A 148 -4.78 -7.99 -19.24
C VAL A 148 -6.24 -7.56 -19.07
N PRO A 149 -6.53 -6.40 -18.44
CA PRO A 149 -7.88 -5.85 -18.31
C PRO A 149 -8.32 -5.16 -19.60
N ARG A 150 -9.59 -4.74 -19.59
CA ARG A 150 -10.15 -4.00 -20.73
C ARG A 150 -9.74 -2.52 -20.73
N TYR A 151 -9.36 -1.97 -19.57
CA TYR A 151 -9.04 -0.56 -19.37
C TYR A 151 -8.09 -0.35 -18.20
N ALA A 152 -7.40 0.78 -18.22
CA ALA A 152 -6.52 1.18 -17.14
C ALA A 152 -6.62 2.69 -16.85
N VAL A 153 -6.18 3.11 -15.67
CA VAL A 153 -6.07 4.52 -15.27
C VAL A 153 -4.79 4.70 -14.48
N THR A 154 -4.11 5.82 -14.66
CA THR A 154 -2.94 6.15 -13.86
C THR A 154 -2.86 7.64 -13.60
N THR A 155 -2.13 8.01 -12.56
CA THR A 155 -1.94 9.40 -12.15
C THR A 155 -0.46 9.76 -12.19
N SER A 156 -0.14 11.05 -12.30
CA SER A 156 1.21 11.56 -12.06
C SER A 156 1.55 11.62 -10.55
N LEU A 157 0.57 11.38 -9.68
CA LEU A 157 0.77 11.43 -8.23
C LEU A 157 1.84 10.44 -7.81
N SER A 158 2.83 10.96 -7.13
CA SER A 158 3.97 10.35 -6.50
C SER A 158 5.04 9.74 -7.43
N CYS A 159 4.74 9.25 -8.63
CA CYS A 159 5.71 8.45 -9.38
C CYS A 159 5.65 8.64 -10.90
N ASP A 160 6.74 9.14 -11.50
CA ASP A 160 6.89 9.23 -12.96
C ASP A 160 6.91 7.85 -13.63
N GLY A 161 7.30 6.81 -12.90
CA GLY A 161 7.26 5.43 -13.36
C GLY A 161 5.86 4.96 -13.75
N ASN A 162 4.82 5.51 -13.11
CA ASN A 162 3.43 5.17 -13.41
C ASN A 162 3.09 5.42 -14.89
N LEU A 163 3.28 6.66 -15.36
CA LEU A 163 2.97 7.02 -16.75
C LEU A 163 3.71 6.14 -17.75
N ASN A 164 5.00 5.90 -17.52
CA ASN A 164 5.82 5.10 -18.43
C ASN A 164 5.39 3.63 -18.44
N THR A 165 5.04 3.06 -17.29
CA THR A 165 4.54 1.69 -17.17
C THR A 165 3.22 1.51 -17.92
N PHE A 166 2.28 2.45 -17.80
CA PHE A 166 1.00 2.35 -18.49
C PHE A 166 1.10 2.63 -20.00
N ARG A 167 1.99 3.52 -20.44
CA ARG A 167 2.33 3.69 -21.86
C ARG A 167 2.97 2.43 -22.47
N TYR A 168 3.84 1.78 -21.70
CA TYR A 168 4.41 0.50 -22.11
C TYR A 168 3.32 -0.56 -22.28
N LEU A 169 2.41 -0.67 -21.32
CA LEU A 169 1.26 -1.57 -21.35
C LEU A 169 0.36 -1.34 -22.57
N GLU A 170 0.01 -0.08 -22.85
CA GLU A 170 -0.77 0.28 -24.03
C GLU A 170 -0.05 -0.14 -25.32
N LYS A 171 1.24 0.20 -25.44
CA LYS A 171 2.04 -0.12 -26.64
C LYS A 171 2.21 -1.63 -26.86
N LYS A 172 2.45 -2.39 -25.78
CA LYS A 172 2.76 -3.84 -25.87
C LYS A 172 1.51 -4.72 -25.91
N LYS A 173 0.45 -4.34 -25.23
CA LYS A 173 -0.74 -5.18 -25.01
C LYS A 173 -2.04 -4.55 -25.54
N GLY A 174 -2.01 -3.32 -26.07
CA GLY A 174 -3.17 -2.63 -26.58
C GLY A 174 -4.23 -2.27 -25.53
N VAL A 175 -3.85 -2.18 -24.26
CA VAL A 175 -4.76 -1.78 -23.19
C VAL A 175 -4.86 -0.25 -23.15
N PRO A 176 -5.99 0.35 -23.51
CA PRO A 176 -6.15 1.79 -23.43
C PRO A 176 -6.22 2.25 -21.99
N PHE A 177 -5.71 3.46 -21.73
CA PHE A 177 -5.72 4.03 -20.38
C PHE A 177 -6.01 5.53 -20.37
N THR A 178 -6.51 6.01 -19.23
CA THR A 178 -6.56 7.43 -18.89
C THR A 178 -5.35 7.80 -18.05
N PHE A 179 -4.67 8.88 -18.38
CA PHE A 179 -3.67 9.52 -17.56
C PHE A 179 -4.27 10.76 -16.88
N LEU A 180 -4.20 10.81 -15.56
CA LEU A 180 -4.62 11.94 -14.74
C LEU A 180 -3.38 12.73 -14.35
N ASP A 181 -3.21 13.92 -14.93
CA ASP A 181 -2.12 14.83 -14.61
C ASP A 181 -2.48 15.65 -13.37
N VAL A 182 -1.80 15.36 -12.26
CA VAL A 182 -2.06 15.95 -10.95
C VAL A 182 -1.18 17.18 -10.73
N PRO A 183 -1.75 18.39 -10.66
CA PRO A 183 -0.99 19.60 -10.37
C PRO A 183 -0.33 19.57 -8.98
N TYR A 184 0.86 20.19 -8.88
CA TYR A 184 1.52 20.38 -7.58
C TYR A 184 0.94 21.57 -6.77
N ARG A 185 0.26 22.50 -7.45
CA ARG A 185 -0.32 23.67 -6.80
C ARG A 185 -1.72 23.37 -6.30
N ASP A 186 -1.99 23.76 -5.07
CA ASP A 186 -3.32 23.72 -4.45
C ASP A 186 -4.01 25.07 -4.63
N ASP A 187 -4.51 25.31 -5.84
CA ASP A 187 -5.34 26.47 -6.16
C ASP A 187 -6.59 26.04 -6.95
N GLU A 188 -7.59 26.91 -7.04
CA GLU A 188 -8.88 26.59 -7.66
C GLU A 188 -8.73 26.19 -9.15
N ALA A 189 -7.81 26.83 -9.88
CA ALA A 189 -7.56 26.47 -11.28
C ALA A 189 -7.01 25.04 -11.43
N SER A 190 -6.15 24.63 -10.51
CA SER A 190 -5.61 23.26 -10.43
C SER A 190 -6.71 22.25 -10.10
N VAL A 191 -7.61 22.60 -9.18
CA VAL A 191 -8.76 21.76 -8.81
C VAL A 191 -9.71 21.61 -9.98
N GLU A 192 -10.08 22.68 -10.67
CA GLU A 192 -10.95 22.63 -11.85
C GLU A 192 -10.33 21.82 -12.99
N TYR A 193 -9.02 22.00 -13.23
CA TYR A 193 -8.27 21.24 -14.23
C TYR A 193 -8.33 19.73 -13.97
N LEU A 194 -8.05 19.29 -12.74
CA LEU A 194 -8.10 17.88 -12.40
C LEU A 194 -9.55 17.35 -12.34
N ALA A 195 -10.51 18.15 -11.85
CA ALA A 195 -11.92 17.77 -11.85
C ALA A 195 -12.45 17.54 -13.28
N GLY A 196 -11.99 18.34 -14.25
CA GLY A 196 -12.27 18.13 -15.68
C GLY A 196 -11.76 16.77 -16.17
N GLN A 197 -10.52 16.41 -15.86
CA GLN A 197 -9.95 15.10 -16.22
C GLN A 197 -10.68 13.93 -15.55
N LEU A 198 -11.13 14.08 -14.30
CA LEU A 198 -11.92 13.06 -13.61
C LEU A 198 -13.29 12.82 -14.30
N LYS A 199 -13.94 13.88 -14.81
CA LYS A 199 -15.16 13.77 -15.63
C LYS A 199 -14.89 13.06 -16.96
N GLU A 200 -13.79 13.39 -17.63
CA GLU A 200 -13.35 12.71 -18.86
C GLU A 200 -13.06 11.23 -18.61
N PHE A 201 -12.45 10.90 -17.46
CA PHE A 201 -12.25 9.50 -17.06
C PHE A 201 -13.57 8.75 -16.86
N ALA A 202 -14.56 9.36 -16.19
CA ALA A 202 -15.89 8.76 -16.06
C ALA A 202 -16.53 8.52 -17.43
N ALA A 203 -16.47 9.49 -18.35
CA ALA A 203 -16.97 9.34 -19.71
C ALA A 203 -16.25 8.24 -20.51
N ALA A 204 -14.94 8.09 -20.33
CA ALA A 204 -14.16 7.01 -20.94
C ALA A 204 -14.59 5.63 -20.43
N LEU A 205 -14.90 5.50 -19.14
CA LEU A 205 -15.47 4.26 -18.57
C LEU A 205 -16.87 3.97 -19.12
N GLU A 206 -17.75 4.99 -19.26
CA GLU A 206 -19.05 4.83 -19.91
C GLU A 206 -18.92 4.22 -21.31
N ALA A 207 -18.06 4.84 -22.13
CA ALA A 207 -17.82 4.40 -23.49
C ALA A 207 -17.24 2.97 -23.57
N ARG A 208 -16.34 2.63 -22.63
CA ARG A 208 -15.63 1.34 -22.65
C ARG A 208 -16.46 0.18 -22.13
N PHE A 209 -17.28 0.41 -21.10
CA PHE A 209 -18.02 -0.65 -20.44
C PHE A 209 -19.51 -0.66 -20.76
N GLY A 210 -20.02 0.34 -21.50
CA GLY A 210 -21.42 0.44 -21.89
C GLY A 210 -22.37 0.63 -20.71
N ARG A 211 -21.91 1.27 -19.64
CA ARG A 211 -22.67 1.57 -18.41
C ARG A 211 -22.72 3.06 -18.20
N ARG A 212 -23.86 3.60 -17.82
CA ARG A 212 -23.99 5.02 -17.51
C ARG A 212 -23.31 5.37 -16.22
N PHE A 213 -22.64 6.54 -16.19
CA PHE A 213 -22.18 7.16 -14.98
C PHE A 213 -23.37 7.69 -14.17
N ASP A 214 -23.34 7.47 -12.86
CA ASP A 214 -24.37 7.92 -11.93
C ASP A 214 -23.69 8.81 -10.87
N GLU A 215 -23.97 10.13 -10.94
CA GLU A 215 -23.37 11.11 -10.04
C GLU A 215 -23.90 10.98 -8.61
N GLU A 216 -25.19 10.60 -8.45
CA GLU A 216 -25.78 10.37 -7.12
C GLU A 216 -25.09 9.19 -6.43
N LYS A 217 -24.74 8.17 -7.19
CA LYS A 217 -23.94 7.06 -6.65
C LYS A 217 -22.53 7.49 -6.25
N LEU A 218 -21.92 8.44 -6.97
CA LEU A 218 -20.62 8.99 -6.55
C LEU A 218 -20.76 9.76 -5.25
N LYS A 219 -21.81 10.56 -5.07
CA LYS A 219 -22.09 11.24 -3.80
C LYS A 219 -22.21 10.25 -2.64
N GLU A 220 -23.00 9.19 -2.80
CA GLU A 220 -23.13 8.12 -1.79
C GLU A 220 -21.76 7.48 -1.46
N ILE A 221 -20.92 7.24 -2.46
CA ILE A 221 -19.58 6.69 -2.26
C ILE A 221 -18.72 7.63 -1.43
N LEU A 222 -18.76 8.96 -1.69
CA LEU A 222 -18.00 9.95 -0.92
C LEU A 222 -18.51 10.08 0.53
N GLU A 223 -19.80 9.96 0.77
CA GLU A 223 -20.36 9.91 2.13
C GLU A 223 -19.81 8.70 2.90
N ILE A 224 -19.83 7.51 2.28
CA ILE A 224 -19.27 6.29 2.87
C ILE A 224 -17.78 6.43 3.10
N GLU A 225 -17.05 7.08 2.20
CA GLU A 225 -15.63 7.36 2.34
C GLU A 225 -15.35 8.26 3.54
N ASN A 226 -16.11 9.36 3.70
CA ASN A 226 -15.97 10.26 4.85
C ASN A 226 -16.18 9.52 6.18
N GLU A 227 -17.20 8.68 6.26
CA GLU A 227 -17.42 7.85 7.44
C GLU A 227 -16.29 6.86 7.67
N THR A 228 -15.79 6.21 6.62
CA THR A 228 -14.67 5.27 6.70
C THR A 228 -13.41 5.95 7.23
N ARG A 229 -13.08 7.14 6.72
CA ARG A 229 -11.93 7.93 7.16
C ARG A 229 -12.04 8.33 8.63
N LYS A 230 -13.21 8.78 9.05
CA LYS A 230 -13.49 9.14 10.45
C LYS A 230 -13.28 7.94 11.39
N GLU A 231 -13.83 6.79 11.05
CA GLU A 231 -13.67 5.58 11.86
C GLU A 231 -12.23 5.05 11.83
N LEU A 232 -11.52 5.19 10.71
CA LEU A 232 -10.12 4.78 10.62
C LEU A 232 -9.20 5.65 11.48
N VAL A 233 -9.40 6.96 11.48
CA VAL A 233 -8.66 7.87 12.37
C VAL A 233 -8.90 7.49 13.83
N ARG A 234 -10.16 7.21 14.20
CA ARG A 234 -10.52 6.72 15.54
C ARG A 234 -9.84 5.37 15.86
N PHE A 235 -9.78 4.46 14.90
CA PHE A 235 -9.09 3.19 15.07
C PHE A 235 -7.62 3.38 15.41
N PHE A 236 -6.90 4.28 14.70
CA PHE A 236 -5.49 4.54 14.99
C PHE A 236 -5.25 5.26 16.32
N GLU A 237 -6.15 6.16 16.73
CA GLU A 237 -6.11 6.74 18.08
C GLU A 237 -6.23 5.65 19.15
N LEU A 238 -7.19 4.73 18.99
CA LEU A 238 -7.34 3.58 19.88
C LEU A 238 -6.13 2.63 19.80
N GLN A 239 -5.54 2.42 18.63
CA GLN A 239 -4.36 1.57 18.46
C GLN A 239 -3.12 2.17 19.14
N SER A 240 -3.09 3.48 19.38
CA SER A 240 -2.04 4.10 20.24
C SER A 240 -2.25 3.86 21.74
N GLU A 241 -3.41 3.35 22.15
CA GLU A 241 -3.74 3.10 23.55
C GLU A 241 -3.92 1.60 23.89
N TYR A 242 -4.32 0.78 22.93
CA TYR A 242 -4.66 -0.63 23.13
C TYR A 242 -3.75 -1.55 22.33
N TYR A 243 -3.45 -2.71 22.87
CA TYR A 243 -2.74 -3.75 22.15
C TYR A 243 -3.66 -4.39 21.10
N TYR A 244 -3.30 -4.23 19.82
CA TYR A 244 -4.06 -4.79 18.72
C TYR A 244 -3.15 -5.66 17.83
N PRO A 245 -2.99 -6.96 18.18
CA PRO A 245 -2.04 -7.85 17.54
C PRO A 245 -2.33 -8.05 16.06
N GLY A 246 -1.36 -7.74 15.24
CA GLY A 246 -1.38 -7.89 13.80
C GLY A 246 -0.04 -8.34 13.26
N GLU A 247 0.05 -8.51 11.97
CA GLU A 247 1.29 -8.80 11.26
C GLU A 247 1.63 -7.62 10.33
N LEU A 248 2.87 -7.50 9.88
CA LEU A 248 3.26 -6.48 8.87
C LEU A 248 2.35 -6.52 7.65
N ILE A 249 1.94 -7.72 7.23
CA ILE A 249 1.01 -7.90 6.12
C ILE A 249 -0.38 -7.32 6.40
N SER A 250 -0.81 -7.26 7.66
CA SER A 250 -2.10 -6.66 8.04
C SER A 250 -2.12 -5.16 7.76
N GLN A 251 -1.01 -4.46 8.03
CA GLN A 251 -0.85 -3.05 7.71
C GLN A 251 -0.85 -2.81 6.19
N LEU A 252 -0.20 -3.70 5.43
CA LEU A 252 -0.21 -3.64 3.97
C LEU A 252 -1.63 -3.85 3.41
N TYR A 253 -2.39 -4.80 3.98
CA TYR A 253 -3.79 -5.01 3.58
C TYR A 253 -4.68 -3.82 3.94
N LEU A 254 -4.45 -3.16 5.06
CA LEU A 254 -5.18 -1.96 5.42
C LEU A 254 -4.90 -0.82 4.43
N MET A 255 -3.63 -0.62 4.04
CA MET A 255 -3.25 0.29 2.97
C MET A 255 -3.97 -0.05 1.66
N MET A 256 -3.94 -1.31 1.22
CA MET A 256 -4.65 -1.73 0.01
C MET A 256 -6.16 -1.49 0.12
N GLY A 257 -6.77 -1.78 1.26
CA GLY A 257 -8.19 -1.53 1.52
C GLY A 257 -8.56 -0.06 1.37
N MET A 258 -7.73 0.83 1.92
CA MET A 258 -7.93 2.28 1.84
C MET A 258 -7.84 2.84 0.42
N HIS A 259 -7.09 2.21 -0.47
CA HIS A 259 -6.92 2.69 -1.85
C HIS A 259 -7.76 1.94 -2.89
N LEU A 260 -8.26 0.75 -2.55
CA LEU A 260 -8.99 -0.08 -3.50
C LEU A 260 -10.45 -0.33 -3.12
N LEU A 261 -10.79 -0.18 -1.83
CA LEU A 261 -12.12 -0.49 -1.29
C LEU A 261 -12.76 0.69 -0.57
N ILE A 262 -12.08 1.83 -0.48
CA ILE A 262 -12.66 3.04 0.12
C ILE A 262 -13.97 3.42 -0.61
N GLY A 263 -14.96 3.93 0.13
CA GLY A 263 -16.27 4.24 -0.42
C GLY A 263 -17.19 3.02 -0.60
N THR A 264 -16.76 1.81 -0.16
CA THR A 264 -17.63 0.63 -0.12
C THR A 264 -18.19 0.40 1.28
N ARG A 265 -19.46 -0.03 1.38
CA ARG A 265 -20.11 -0.34 2.66
C ARG A 265 -19.43 -1.49 3.40
N GLU A 266 -18.93 -2.47 2.65
CA GLU A 266 -18.23 -3.63 3.20
C GLU A 266 -16.96 -3.21 3.93
N PHE A 267 -16.17 -2.29 3.36
CA PHE A 267 -14.96 -1.81 3.99
C PHE A 267 -15.26 -0.91 5.20
N LEU A 268 -16.24 0.00 5.10
CA LEU A 268 -16.72 0.79 6.23
C LEU A 268 -17.15 -0.11 7.41
N ASN A 269 -17.94 -1.15 7.15
CA ASN A 269 -18.40 -2.07 8.19
C ASN A 269 -17.22 -2.83 8.84
N LEU A 270 -16.18 -3.17 8.07
CA LEU A 270 -14.97 -3.76 8.61
C LEU A 270 -14.24 -2.79 9.54
N ILE A 271 -14.03 -1.52 9.13
CA ILE A 271 -13.35 -0.53 9.98
C ILE A 271 -14.13 -0.26 11.26
N ARG A 272 -15.47 -0.13 11.18
CA ARG A 272 -16.34 -0.03 12.36
C ARG A 272 -16.20 -1.24 13.30
N PHE A 273 -16.14 -2.45 12.74
CA PHE A 273 -15.86 -3.65 13.52
C PHE A 273 -14.48 -3.57 14.20
N MET A 274 -13.42 -3.13 13.50
CA MET A 274 -12.08 -2.98 14.07
C MET A 274 -12.07 -1.98 15.22
N VAL A 275 -12.82 -0.87 15.12
CA VAL A 275 -13.01 0.11 16.21
C VAL A 275 -13.68 -0.51 17.43
N GLN A 276 -14.65 -1.40 17.23
CA GLN A 276 -15.32 -2.11 18.33
C GLN A 276 -14.42 -3.20 18.94
N ASP A 277 -13.75 -3.99 18.10
CA ASP A 277 -12.87 -5.09 18.53
C ASP A 277 -11.69 -4.57 19.37
N ILE A 278 -11.06 -3.46 18.96
CA ILE A 278 -9.91 -2.91 19.69
C ILE A 278 -10.28 -2.44 21.12
N GLN A 279 -11.47 -1.92 21.32
CA GLN A 279 -11.95 -1.49 22.64
C GLN A 279 -12.14 -2.64 23.64
N THR A 280 -12.14 -3.88 23.17
CA THR A 280 -12.20 -5.08 24.02
C THR A 280 -10.82 -5.60 24.41
N ARG A 281 -9.74 -4.99 23.89
CA ARG A 281 -8.37 -5.44 24.08
C ARG A 281 -7.71 -4.79 25.29
N PRO A 282 -6.65 -5.40 25.84
CA PRO A 282 -5.88 -4.79 26.92
C PRO A 282 -5.18 -3.50 26.49
N ARG A 283 -4.85 -2.65 27.44
CA ARG A 283 -3.99 -1.48 27.19
C ARG A 283 -2.63 -1.93 26.66
N PHE A 284 -2.06 -1.11 25.78
CA PHE A 284 -0.73 -1.34 25.26
C PHE A 284 0.31 -0.61 26.11
N GLU A 285 1.22 -1.37 26.69
CA GLU A 285 2.27 -0.85 27.57
C GLU A 285 3.67 -0.83 26.89
N GLY A 286 3.74 -1.29 25.64
CA GLY A 286 4.97 -1.35 24.85
C GLY A 286 5.27 -0.05 24.09
N LYS A 287 6.23 -0.12 23.18
CA LYS A 287 6.68 1.00 22.34
C LYS A 287 5.83 1.16 21.08
N LYS A 288 5.31 2.35 20.89
CA LYS A 288 4.42 2.75 19.76
C LYS A 288 5.26 3.25 18.59
N ILE A 289 5.14 2.61 17.46
CA ILE A 289 5.91 2.93 16.25
C ILE A 289 4.99 3.52 15.18
N LEU A 290 5.28 4.75 14.74
CA LEU A 290 4.69 5.30 13.51
C LEU A 290 5.54 4.87 12.32
N TRP A 291 4.93 4.15 11.37
CA TRP A 291 5.62 3.68 10.19
C TRP A 291 5.42 4.63 9.01
N ILE A 292 6.50 4.91 8.28
CA ILE A 292 6.49 5.82 7.13
C ILE A 292 6.83 5.05 5.86
N HIS A 293 5.94 5.16 4.86
CA HIS A 293 6.03 4.54 3.55
C HIS A 293 5.76 3.03 3.56
N LEU A 294 6.29 2.27 2.59
CA LEU A 294 6.00 0.85 2.38
C LEU A 294 6.48 -0.03 3.54
N LEU A 295 5.78 -1.15 3.76
CA LEU A 295 6.18 -2.18 4.72
C LEU A 295 6.77 -3.38 3.96
N PRO A 296 8.05 -3.71 4.16
CA PRO A 296 8.68 -4.87 3.53
C PRO A 296 8.29 -6.15 4.29
N PHE A 297 7.09 -6.62 4.06
CA PHE A 297 6.43 -7.73 4.78
C PHE A 297 7.16 -9.07 4.73
N TYR A 298 8.11 -9.24 3.83
CA TYR A 298 8.89 -10.49 3.70
C TYR A 298 10.17 -10.49 4.55
N GLN A 299 10.62 -9.35 5.06
CA GLN A 299 11.83 -9.22 5.88
C GLN A 299 11.65 -9.95 7.21
N GLU A 300 12.46 -10.98 7.46
CA GLU A 300 12.31 -11.81 8.66
C GLU A 300 12.64 -11.04 9.93
N SER A 301 13.67 -10.19 9.90
CA SER A 301 14.03 -9.33 11.03
C SER A 301 12.88 -8.41 11.46
N LEU A 302 12.17 -7.79 10.50
CA LEU A 302 11.02 -6.93 10.83
C LEU A 302 9.84 -7.75 11.34
N ARG A 303 9.59 -8.93 10.77
CA ARG A 303 8.51 -9.83 11.21
C ARG A 303 8.72 -10.29 12.65
N GLN A 304 9.95 -10.58 13.04
CA GLN A 304 10.31 -10.99 14.40
C GLN A 304 9.92 -9.93 15.44
N TYR A 305 10.06 -8.63 15.11
CA TYR A 305 9.81 -7.53 16.04
C TYR A 305 8.40 -6.94 15.96
N PHE A 306 7.68 -7.12 14.83
CA PHE A 306 6.40 -6.44 14.63
C PHE A 306 5.21 -7.36 14.41
N ASN A 307 5.41 -8.68 14.20
CA ASN A 307 4.28 -9.60 14.08
C ASN A 307 3.81 -10.06 15.45
N THR A 308 2.57 -9.70 15.81
CA THR A 308 1.92 -10.09 17.07
C THR A 308 2.82 -9.89 18.31
N ASN A 309 3.59 -8.81 18.33
CA ASN A 309 4.58 -8.51 19.37
C ASN A 309 3.98 -7.57 20.44
N GLU A 310 4.14 -7.92 21.72
CA GLU A 310 3.62 -7.15 22.85
C GLU A 310 4.55 -5.99 23.28
N THR A 311 5.81 -5.98 22.79
CA THR A 311 6.79 -4.94 23.12
C THR A 311 6.76 -3.78 22.13
N TYR A 312 6.58 -4.08 20.83
CA TYR A 312 6.59 -3.06 19.76
C TYR A 312 5.34 -3.19 18.90
N GLN A 313 4.58 -2.13 18.76
CA GLN A 313 3.38 -2.09 17.93
C GLN A 313 3.48 -0.97 16.88
N ILE A 314 3.24 -1.30 15.62
CA ILE A 314 3.01 -0.28 14.58
C ILE A 314 1.60 0.26 14.79
N ILE A 315 1.50 1.50 15.26
CA ILE A 315 0.21 2.12 15.60
C ILE A 315 -0.48 2.79 14.41
N ALA A 316 0.27 3.18 13.39
CA ALA A 316 -0.26 3.74 12.15
C ALA A 316 0.81 3.76 11.05
N SER A 317 0.38 3.97 9.81
CA SER A 317 1.26 4.23 8.67
C SER A 317 0.76 5.46 7.89
N ASP A 318 1.69 6.32 7.46
CA ASP A 318 1.38 7.53 6.70
C ASP A 318 0.69 7.23 5.36
N ILE A 319 1.02 6.12 4.72
CA ILE A 319 0.41 5.72 3.44
C ILE A 319 -1.06 5.26 3.59
N VAL A 320 -1.50 4.94 4.79
CA VAL A 320 -2.91 4.63 5.07
C VAL A 320 -3.70 5.90 5.35
N LEU A 321 -3.04 6.93 5.89
CA LEU A 321 -3.60 8.23 6.24
C LEU A 321 -3.10 9.34 5.29
N ASP A 322 -2.96 9.03 4.02
CA ASP A 322 -2.40 9.93 3.00
C ASP A 322 -3.29 11.13 2.65
N SER A 323 -4.55 11.07 3.03
CA SER A 323 -5.52 12.15 2.94
C SER A 323 -6.54 12.03 4.06
N VAL A 324 -6.73 13.09 4.84
CA VAL A 324 -7.63 13.13 6.01
C VAL A 324 -8.75 14.17 5.87
N GLU A 325 -8.84 14.86 4.71
CA GLU A 325 -9.86 15.88 4.48
C GLU A 325 -11.24 15.27 4.27
N GLU A 326 -12.27 15.98 4.77
CA GLU A 326 -13.65 15.65 4.50
C GLU A 326 -14.01 16.04 3.07
N LEU A 327 -14.66 15.15 2.35
CA LEU A 327 -15.12 15.35 0.99
C LEU A 327 -16.53 15.97 0.99
N ASP A 328 -16.77 16.96 0.12
CA ASP A 328 -18.10 17.54 -0.11
C ASP A 328 -18.85 16.71 -1.17
N PRO A 329 -19.86 15.93 -0.81
CA PRO A 329 -20.59 15.10 -1.76
C PRO A 329 -21.36 15.93 -2.81
N GLU A 330 -21.73 17.18 -2.50
CA GLU A 330 -22.42 18.05 -3.45
C GLU A 330 -21.52 18.58 -4.58
N LYS A 331 -20.19 18.43 -4.40
CA LYS A 331 -19.19 18.77 -5.42
C LYS A 331 -18.22 17.61 -5.65
N PRO A 332 -18.71 16.43 -6.08
CA PRO A 332 -17.95 15.19 -5.98
C PRO A 332 -16.63 15.20 -6.76
N PHE A 333 -16.61 15.70 -8.00
CA PHE A 333 -15.38 15.78 -8.78
C PHE A 333 -14.38 16.80 -8.24
N HIS A 334 -14.85 17.93 -7.70
CA HIS A 334 -13.99 18.91 -7.04
C HIS A 334 -13.38 18.35 -5.75
N SER A 335 -14.17 17.64 -4.96
CA SER A 335 -13.71 16.99 -3.73
C SER A 335 -12.66 15.94 -4.02
N LEU A 336 -12.87 15.08 -5.01
CA LEU A 336 -11.88 14.10 -5.44
C LEU A 336 -10.61 14.76 -5.98
N ALA A 337 -10.74 15.84 -6.77
CA ALA A 337 -9.59 16.60 -7.26
C ALA A 337 -8.78 17.19 -6.09
N LYS A 338 -9.43 17.83 -5.11
CA LYS A 338 -8.79 18.35 -3.90
C LYS A 338 -8.09 17.24 -3.10
N LYS A 339 -8.76 16.11 -2.88
CA LYS A 339 -8.18 14.93 -2.22
C LYS A 339 -6.87 14.50 -2.88
N ILE A 340 -6.86 14.38 -4.21
CA ILE A 340 -5.69 13.92 -4.98
C ILE A 340 -4.59 14.98 -4.96
N ILE A 341 -4.91 16.26 -5.15
CA ILE A 341 -3.94 17.36 -5.12
C ILE A 341 -3.30 17.51 -3.73
N ARG A 342 -4.08 17.36 -2.66
CA ARG A 342 -3.63 17.50 -1.27
C ARG A 342 -3.07 16.24 -0.65
N ASN A 343 -2.99 15.16 -1.42
CA ASN A 343 -2.36 13.92 -0.95
C ASN A 343 -0.94 14.20 -0.45
N LEU A 344 -0.56 13.59 0.66
CA LEU A 344 0.75 13.81 1.29
C LEU A 344 1.95 13.49 0.38
N TYR A 345 1.73 12.67 -0.65
CA TYR A 345 2.75 12.33 -1.64
C TYR A 345 2.78 13.27 -2.84
N ASN A 346 1.92 14.29 -2.88
CA ASN A 346 1.93 15.30 -3.93
C ASN A 346 2.68 16.57 -3.50
N GLY A 347 3.32 17.22 -4.46
CA GLY A 347 3.95 18.52 -4.25
C GLY A 347 5.25 18.46 -3.45
N SER A 348 5.44 19.44 -2.59
CA SER A 348 6.71 19.62 -1.89
C SER A 348 6.85 18.73 -0.66
N TYR A 349 8.10 18.40 -0.32
CA TYR A 349 8.48 17.80 0.96
C TYR A 349 7.82 18.45 2.18
N ARG A 350 7.65 19.79 2.17
CA ARG A 350 7.07 20.52 3.30
C ARG A 350 5.65 20.07 3.62
N ASN A 351 4.84 19.77 2.60
CA ASN A 351 3.50 19.23 2.77
C ASN A 351 3.55 17.88 3.50
N ARG A 352 4.39 16.97 3.02
CA ARG A 352 4.56 15.65 3.65
C ARG A 352 5.05 15.77 5.09
N ALA A 353 6.07 16.59 5.35
CA ALA A 353 6.61 16.79 6.68
C ALA A 353 5.56 17.35 7.65
N GLN A 354 4.71 18.26 7.18
CA GLN A 354 3.62 18.84 7.99
C GLN A 354 2.58 17.76 8.36
N ILE A 355 2.14 16.96 7.40
CA ILE A 355 1.14 15.90 7.64
C ILE A 355 1.70 14.85 8.59
N VAL A 356 2.92 14.34 8.34
CA VAL A 356 3.56 13.34 9.21
C VAL A 356 3.81 13.90 10.61
N SER A 357 4.22 15.17 10.73
CA SER A 357 4.33 15.85 12.02
C SER A 357 3.00 15.91 12.77
N GLY A 358 1.91 16.22 12.05
CA GLY A 358 0.55 16.25 12.61
C GLY A 358 0.08 14.87 13.09
N LEU A 359 0.42 13.80 12.35
CA LEU A 359 0.15 12.43 12.79
C LEU A 359 0.94 12.08 14.06
N ALA A 360 2.21 12.49 14.13
CA ALA A 360 3.02 12.27 15.34
C ALA A 360 2.47 13.05 16.54
N ASP A 361 2.00 14.29 16.36
CA ASP A 361 1.36 15.07 17.43
C ASP A 361 0.05 14.43 17.91
N ARG A 362 -0.70 13.79 17.04
CA ARG A 362 -2.00 13.18 17.36
C ARG A 362 -1.87 11.80 18.01
N LEU A 363 -0.94 10.98 17.51
CA LEU A 363 -0.82 9.58 17.90
C LEU A 363 0.22 9.33 18.99
N HIS A 364 1.08 10.31 19.29
CA HIS A 364 2.14 10.26 20.29
C HIS A 364 2.99 8.98 20.21
N PRO A 365 3.64 8.70 19.04
CA PRO A 365 4.52 7.55 18.92
C PRO A 365 5.79 7.72 19.76
N ASP A 366 6.33 6.60 20.26
CA ASP A 366 7.63 6.59 20.95
C ASP A 366 8.78 6.69 19.93
N ALA A 367 8.55 6.24 18.70
CA ALA A 367 9.53 6.34 17.62
C ALA A 367 8.87 6.34 16.23
N VAL A 368 9.63 6.80 15.23
CA VAL A 368 9.25 6.75 13.82
C VAL A 368 10.23 5.85 13.07
N ILE A 369 9.72 4.96 12.23
CA ILE A 369 10.54 4.16 11.30
C ILE A 369 10.10 4.46 9.88
N GLN A 370 11.04 4.88 9.03
CA GLN A 370 10.82 5.08 7.60
C GLN A 370 11.53 4.00 6.80
N PHE A 371 10.82 3.39 5.85
CA PHE A 371 11.42 2.47 4.89
C PHE A 371 11.63 3.17 3.55
N CYS A 372 12.88 3.32 3.13
CA CYS A 372 13.29 3.85 1.84
C CYS A 372 13.36 2.71 0.83
N HIS A 373 12.36 2.62 -0.05
CA HIS A 373 12.29 1.59 -1.06
C HIS A 373 13.23 1.88 -2.24
N TRP A 374 14.01 0.89 -2.65
CA TRP A 374 14.90 0.95 -3.81
C TRP A 374 14.13 1.34 -5.08
N GLY A 375 14.63 2.34 -5.80
CA GLY A 375 13.98 2.86 -7.01
C GLY A 375 12.83 3.83 -6.77
N CYS A 376 12.44 4.10 -5.51
CA CYS A 376 11.40 5.06 -5.17
C CYS A 376 11.99 6.38 -4.69
N LYS A 377 11.90 7.44 -5.51
CA LYS A 377 12.38 8.79 -5.15
C LYS A 377 11.52 9.45 -4.08
N GLN A 378 10.23 9.13 -4.02
CA GLN A 378 9.33 9.65 -3.00
C GLN A 378 9.65 9.13 -1.59
N SER A 379 10.15 7.89 -1.48
CA SER A 379 10.56 7.36 -0.17
C SER A 379 11.93 7.88 0.26
N SER A 380 12.90 7.99 -0.66
CA SER A 380 14.29 8.28 -0.32
C SER A 380 14.66 9.76 -0.41
N GLY A 381 14.01 10.53 -1.29
CA GLY A 381 14.45 11.89 -1.64
C GLY A 381 14.32 12.92 -0.52
N SER A 382 13.45 12.70 0.46
CA SER A 382 13.21 13.66 1.57
C SER A 382 13.43 13.04 2.96
N SER A 383 13.98 11.84 3.04
CA SER A 383 14.07 11.09 4.30
C SER A 383 14.86 11.80 5.39
N ILE A 384 15.99 12.42 5.05
CA ILE A 384 16.81 13.17 6.02
C ILE A 384 16.05 14.39 6.55
N LEU A 385 15.42 15.15 5.67
CA LEU A 385 14.65 16.35 6.07
C LEU A 385 13.45 15.98 6.94
N LEU A 386 12.81 14.83 6.68
CA LEU A 386 11.75 14.33 7.53
C LEU A 386 12.29 13.89 8.90
N LYS A 387 13.45 13.21 8.92
CA LYS A 387 14.10 12.84 10.17
C LYS A 387 14.42 14.06 11.03
N GLU A 388 15.04 15.09 10.46
CA GLU A 388 15.31 16.35 11.16
C GLU A 388 14.02 16.94 11.76
N ARG A 389 12.93 16.99 10.98
CA ARG A 389 11.65 17.53 11.44
C ARG A 389 11.00 16.73 12.58
N ILE A 390 11.13 15.41 12.57
CA ILE A 390 10.60 14.54 13.61
C ILE A 390 11.48 14.62 14.87
N GLN A 391 12.80 14.68 14.71
CA GLN A 391 13.74 14.84 15.81
C GLN A 391 13.62 16.20 16.52
N GLU A 392 13.23 17.29 15.83
CA GLU A 392 12.87 18.56 16.46
C GLU A 392 11.75 18.44 17.51
N LYS A 393 10.92 17.39 17.41
CA LYS A 393 9.86 17.05 18.39
C LYS A 393 10.35 16.16 19.53
N GLY A 394 11.61 15.79 19.55
CA GLY A 394 12.16 14.85 20.52
C GLY A 394 11.82 13.39 20.23
N ILE A 395 11.29 13.08 19.04
CA ILE A 395 10.91 11.71 18.65
C ILE A 395 12.07 11.10 17.85
N PRO A 396 12.67 9.98 18.32
CA PRO A 396 13.71 9.30 17.56
C PRO A 396 13.17 8.71 16.26
N MET A 397 13.99 8.77 15.18
CA MET A 397 13.60 8.28 13.88
C MET A 397 14.69 7.44 13.22
N LEU A 398 14.32 6.21 12.84
CA LEU A 398 15.16 5.29 12.07
C LEU A 398 14.77 5.34 10.58
N ILE A 399 15.77 5.44 9.71
CA ILE A 399 15.60 5.26 8.27
C ILE A 399 16.19 3.92 7.89
N LEU A 400 15.40 3.03 7.31
CA LEU A 400 15.82 1.74 6.77
C LEU A 400 15.79 1.80 5.25
N ASP A 401 16.82 1.24 4.60
CA ASP A 401 16.93 1.13 3.15
C ASP A 401 16.80 -0.32 2.72
N GLY A 402 16.06 -0.56 1.65
CA GLY A 402 15.88 -1.89 1.09
C GLY A 402 14.89 -1.90 -0.07
N ASP A 403 14.46 -3.07 -0.47
CA ASP A 403 13.47 -3.25 -1.52
C ASP A 403 12.21 -3.91 -0.93
N GLY A 404 11.03 -3.43 -1.30
CA GLY A 404 9.76 -3.98 -0.82
C GLY A 404 9.35 -5.28 -1.52
N ILE A 405 10.00 -5.64 -2.64
CA ILE A 405 9.69 -6.80 -3.48
C ILE A 405 10.94 -7.61 -3.79
N ASP A 406 11.98 -6.98 -4.38
CA ASP A 406 13.19 -7.67 -4.83
C ASP A 406 14.15 -7.93 -3.66
N LYS A 407 14.15 -9.17 -3.18
CA LYS A 407 15.01 -9.60 -2.06
C LYS A 407 16.51 -9.48 -2.38
N ARG A 408 16.89 -9.42 -3.66
CA ARG A 408 18.29 -9.27 -4.09
C ARG A 408 18.85 -7.89 -3.78
N ASN A 409 17.97 -6.87 -3.65
CA ASN A 409 18.31 -5.49 -3.31
C ASN A 409 18.18 -5.19 -1.80
N SER A 410 18.01 -6.21 -0.97
CA SER A 410 17.74 -6.01 0.45
C SER A 410 18.42 -7.10 1.29
N HIS A 411 19.29 -6.69 2.19
CA HIS A 411 20.00 -7.60 3.08
C HIS A 411 19.40 -7.59 4.47
N ASP A 412 18.67 -8.64 4.83
CA ASP A 412 17.97 -8.77 6.11
C ASP A 412 18.89 -8.56 7.32
N GLY A 413 20.14 -9.04 7.26
CA GLY A 413 21.13 -8.83 8.33
C GLY A 413 21.50 -7.37 8.58
N GLN A 414 21.57 -6.53 7.52
CA GLN A 414 21.82 -5.10 7.69
C GLN A 414 20.60 -4.39 8.30
N ILE A 415 19.40 -4.74 7.85
CA ILE A 415 18.14 -4.22 8.42
C ILE A 415 18.06 -4.62 9.90
N LYS A 416 18.34 -5.89 10.22
CA LYS A 416 18.34 -6.43 11.56
C LYS A 416 19.28 -5.64 12.49
N THR A 417 20.55 -5.49 12.11
CA THR A 417 21.54 -4.79 12.96
C THR A 417 21.13 -3.35 13.26
N ARG A 418 20.63 -2.62 12.23
CA ARG A 418 20.18 -1.23 12.41
C ARG A 418 18.92 -1.13 13.25
N LEU A 419 17.98 -2.06 13.05
CA LEU A 419 16.74 -2.11 13.82
C LEU A 419 17.03 -2.44 15.29
N GLU A 420 17.83 -3.48 15.57
CA GLU A 420 18.16 -3.91 16.92
C GLU A 420 18.86 -2.79 17.72
N ALA A 421 19.86 -2.14 17.13
CA ALA A 421 20.52 -1.01 17.77
C ALA A 421 19.56 0.15 18.08
N PHE A 422 18.60 0.41 17.18
CA PHE A 422 17.59 1.44 17.40
C PHE A 422 16.59 1.06 18.51
N LEU A 423 16.12 -0.19 18.54
CA LEU A 423 15.21 -0.68 19.58
C LEU A 423 15.89 -0.73 20.96
N GLU A 424 17.14 -1.17 21.05
CA GLU A 424 17.93 -1.14 22.28
C GLU A 424 18.07 0.29 22.84
N MET A 425 18.31 1.28 21.97
CA MET A 425 18.32 2.69 22.36
C MET A 425 16.95 3.13 22.93
N LEU A 426 15.84 2.73 22.31
CA LEU A 426 14.49 3.05 22.78
C LEU A 426 14.18 2.41 24.14
N ASP A 427 14.66 1.18 24.37
CA ASP A 427 14.43 0.45 25.61
C ASP A 427 15.29 0.99 26.75
N SER A 428 16.51 1.45 26.48
CA SER A 428 17.40 2.05 27.48
C SER A 428 16.94 3.44 27.96
N GLY A 429 16.02 4.08 27.23
CA GLY A 429 15.59 5.45 27.48
C GLY A 429 16.68 6.49 27.16
N GLU A 430 17.75 6.10 26.50
CA GLU A 430 18.77 7.00 25.96
C GLU A 430 18.20 7.72 24.74
N SER A 431 17.81 8.99 24.89
CA SER A 431 17.62 9.88 23.75
C SER A 431 18.94 9.97 22.97
N GLU A 432 18.89 9.98 21.63
CA GLU A 432 20.04 10.43 20.81
C GLU A 432 20.38 11.88 21.21
N GLU A 433 21.05 12.10 22.34
CA GLU A 433 21.74 13.35 22.58
C GLU A 433 22.84 13.46 21.54
N THR A 434 22.49 14.14 20.46
CA THR A 434 23.37 14.92 19.58
C THR A 434 24.87 14.68 19.77
N GLY A 435 25.34 13.51 19.41
CA GLY A 435 26.76 13.21 19.25
C GLY A 435 27.42 13.84 17.99
N GLU A 436 26.77 14.80 17.32
CA GLU A 436 27.33 15.51 16.15
C GLU A 436 27.13 17.02 16.19
N LYS A 437 27.52 17.66 17.28
CA LYS A 437 28.03 19.03 17.23
C LYS A 437 29.57 19.00 17.26
N LYS A 438 30.19 18.24 16.38
CA LYS A 438 31.60 18.40 16.05
C LYS A 438 31.76 18.67 14.58
N GLU A 439 32.02 19.97 14.31
CA GLU A 439 32.80 20.47 13.15
C GLU A 439 32.36 19.98 11.77
N ARG A 440 31.28 20.55 11.19
CA ARG A 440 31.26 20.77 9.76
C ARG A 440 32.28 21.85 9.41
N LYS A 441 33.56 21.49 9.29
CA LYS A 441 34.50 22.27 8.53
C LYS A 441 34.06 22.23 7.06
N THR A 442 33.77 23.40 6.58
CA THR A 442 33.60 23.79 5.18
C THR A 442 34.53 22.98 4.27
N ILE A 443 33.93 22.13 3.43
CA ILE A 443 34.56 21.67 2.20
C ILE A 443 33.65 22.15 1.07
N CYS A 444 34.24 23.01 0.24
CA CYS A 444 33.64 23.59 -0.98
C CYS A 444 33.25 22.53 -1.99
#